data_97a724cf2b5dc7c15cb482f69514a84c
#
_entry.id   97a724cf2b5dc7c15cb482f69514a84c
#
_cell.length_a   1.000
_cell.length_b   1.000
_cell.length_c   1.000
_cell.angle_alpha   90.00
_cell.angle_beta   90.00
_cell.angle_gamma   90.00
#
_symmetry.space_group_name_H-M   'P 1'
#
loop_
_entity.id
_entity.type
_entity.pdbx_description
1 polymer ?
#
loop_
_entity_poly.entity_id
_entity_poly.type
_entity_poly.pdbx_seq_one_letter_code
_entity_poly.pdbx_strand_id
1 'polypeptide(L)'
;NTELALADMETVEKTLQRENKKAKSGDKDAIALIKVLDKVVPCLDQAKAVRTLNLDADELQLLKPLCLITVKPVMYLANVDEKGFENNPHLDKVVALGKAENAPVVCICAKIEGEISELDEEDKLLFLSELGQEEPGLNRVIRAAYDLLGLQTYFTAGVQEVRAWTVKKGATAPQAAGVIHTDFERGFIRAEVIAYDEYVKNKGEQGSKEAGKMRLEGKEYIVQDGDVMHFRFNV
;
A
#
# COMPACT_ATOMS: atom_id res chain seq x y z
N ASN A 1 2.50 -20.66 -4.47
CA ASN A 1 2.83 -20.39 -3.06
C ASN A 1 3.96 -21.29 -2.54
N THR A 2 4.04 -22.59 -2.93
CA THR A 2 5.07 -23.52 -2.44
C THR A 2 6.50 -23.03 -2.66
N GLU A 3 6.83 -22.53 -3.85
CA GLU A 3 8.17 -21.99 -4.16
C GLU A 3 8.55 -20.81 -3.25
N LEU A 4 7.58 -19.94 -2.93
CA LEU A 4 7.80 -18.82 -2.02
C LEU A 4 8.04 -19.28 -0.58
N ALA A 5 7.31 -20.33 -0.14
CA ALA A 5 7.49 -20.93 1.17
C ALA A 5 8.86 -21.61 1.29
N LEU A 6 9.31 -22.28 0.24
CA LEU A 6 10.65 -22.91 0.21
C LEU A 6 11.78 -21.87 0.28
N ALA A 7 11.66 -20.75 -0.44
CA ALA A 7 12.64 -19.66 -0.38
C ALA A 7 12.72 -19.03 1.03
N ASP A 8 11.56 -18.84 1.67
CA ASP A 8 11.51 -18.34 3.04
C ASP A 8 12.07 -19.37 4.04
N MET A 9 11.79 -20.67 3.85
CA MET A 9 12.31 -21.74 4.70
C MET A 9 13.84 -21.75 4.71
N GLU A 10 14.49 -21.62 3.55
CA GLU A 10 15.95 -21.54 3.48
C GLU A 10 16.50 -20.37 4.30
N THR A 11 15.83 -19.20 4.23
CA THR A 11 16.21 -18.02 5.01
C THR A 11 16.03 -18.25 6.50
N VAL A 12 14.93 -18.86 6.90
CA VAL A 12 14.59 -19.18 8.30
C VAL A 12 15.58 -20.19 8.89
N GLU A 13 15.89 -21.27 8.18
CA GLU A 13 16.85 -22.29 8.64
C GLU A 13 18.25 -21.72 8.87
N LYS A 14 18.76 -20.92 7.91
CA LYS A 14 20.05 -20.22 8.06
C LYS A 14 20.05 -19.31 9.29
N THR A 15 18.94 -18.59 9.50
CA THR A 15 18.79 -17.71 10.65
C THR A 15 18.76 -18.51 11.95
N LEU A 16 17.98 -19.58 12.03
CA LEU A 16 17.91 -20.45 13.21
C LEU A 16 19.29 -21.00 13.59
N GLN A 17 20.07 -21.47 12.63
CA GLN A 17 21.44 -21.96 12.88
C GLN A 17 22.35 -20.89 13.52
N ARG A 18 22.23 -19.64 13.06
CA ARG A 18 22.99 -18.51 13.58
C ARG A 18 22.51 -18.11 14.98
N GLU A 19 21.20 -17.92 15.14
CA GLU A 19 20.62 -17.40 16.38
C GLU A 19 20.68 -18.44 17.53
N ASN A 20 20.60 -19.74 17.24
CA ASN A 20 20.81 -20.80 18.22
C ASN A 20 22.22 -20.74 18.87
N LYS A 21 23.24 -20.31 18.14
CA LYS A 21 24.59 -20.11 18.72
C LYS A 21 24.61 -18.94 19.71
N LYS A 22 23.92 -17.84 19.38
CA LYS A 22 23.84 -16.65 20.26
C LYS A 22 22.95 -16.94 21.49
N ALA A 23 21.85 -17.64 21.31
CA ALA A 23 20.94 -18.01 22.41
C ALA A 23 21.65 -18.85 23.49
N LYS A 24 22.61 -19.71 23.11
CA LYS A 24 23.43 -20.47 24.06
C LYS A 24 24.29 -19.58 24.98
N SER A 25 24.61 -18.37 24.54
CA SER A 25 25.32 -17.36 25.34
C SER A 25 24.38 -16.43 26.13
N GLY A 26 23.06 -16.70 26.11
CA GLY A 26 22.07 -15.96 26.88
C GLY A 26 21.55 -14.68 26.19
N ASP A 27 21.75 -14.52 24.88
CA ASP A 27 21.24 -13.40 24.10
C ASP A 27 19.71 -13.42 24.06
N LYS A 28 19.09 -12.40 24.67
CA LYS A 28 17.64 -12.31 24.83
C LYS A 28 16.91 -12.10 23.51
N ASP A 29 17.50 -11.33 22.59
CA ASP A 29 16.91 -11.02 21.28
C ASP A 29 16.93 -12.27 20.40
N ALA A 30 18.02 -13.02 20.43
CA ALA A 30 18.11 -14.31 19.75
C ALA A 30 17.07 -15.31 20.27
N ILE A 31 16.87 -15.38 21.59
CA ILE A 31 15.87 -16.25 22.22
C ILE A 31 14.44 -15.83 21.79
N ALA A 32 14.16 -14.54 21.77
CA ALA A 32 12.86 -14.00 21.35
C ALA A 32 12.59 -14.34 19.85
N LEU A 33 13.56 -14.12 18.99
CA LEU A 33 13.43 -14.42 17.55
C LEU A 33 13.21 -15.93 17.31
N ILE A 34 13.96 -16.82 18.00
CA ILE A 34 13.79 -18.27 17.88
C ILE A 34 12.35 -18.67 18.21
N LYS A 35 11.74 -18.15 19.27
CA LYS A 35 10.34 -18.44 19.62
C LYS A 35 9.35 -18.10 18.50
N VAL A 36 9.61 -17.03 17.77
CA VAL A 36 8.78 -16.65 16.62
C VAL A 36 9.04 -17.60 15.45
N LEU A 37 10.29 -17.95 15.19
CA LEU A 37 10.67 -18.88 14.13
C LEU A 37 10.12 -20.30 14.38
N ASP A 38 9.97 -20.72 15.63
CA ASP A 38 9.32 -21.99 16.00
C ASP A 38 7.84 -22.05 15.58
N LYS A 39 7.16 -20.90 15.42
CA LYS A 39 5.82 -20.81 14.83
C LYS A 39 5.87 -20.77 13.30
N VAL A 40 6.90 -20.16 12.73
CA VAL A 40 7.05 -19.94 11.29
C VAL A 40 7.41 -21.23 10.56
N VAL A 41 8.35 -22.03 11.10
CA VAL A 41 8.83 -23.28 10.47
C VAL A 41 7.70 -24.25 10.14
N PRO A 42 6.81 -24.63 11.07
CA PRO A 42 5.72 -25.57 10.76
C PRO A 42 4.71 -25.02 9.73
N CYS A 43 4.58 -23.70 9.64
CA CYS A 43 3.73 -23.03 8.65
C CYS A 43 4.32 -23.19 7.25
N LEU A 44 5.60 -22.89 7.10
CA LEU A 44 6.32 -23.02 5.83
C LEU A 44 6.46 -24.46 5.37
N ASP A 45 6.68 -25.43 6.28
CA ASP A 45 6.70 -26.87 6.00
C ASP A 45 5.39 -27.37 5.37
N GLN A 46 4.26 -26.75 5.74
CA GLN A 46 2.96 -27.04 5.14
C GLN A 46 2.71 -26.24 3.85
N ALA A 47 3.74 -25.59 3.29
CA ALA A 47 3.63 -24.69 2.14
C ALA A 47 2.62 -23.56 2.34
N LYS A 48 2.37 -23.16 3.59
CA LYS A 48 1.51 -22.03 3.95
C LYS A 48 2.33 -20.75 4.09
N ALA A 49 1.71 -19.63 3.76
CA ALA A 49 2.35 -18.32 3.88
C ALA A 49 2.39 -17.85 5.34
N VAL A 50 3.50 -17.25 5.77
CA VAL A 50 3.67 -16.74 7.15
C VAL A 50 2.61 -15.68 7.50
N ARG A 51 2.10 -14.90 6.54
CA ARG A 51 0.99 -13.95 6.74
C ARG A 51 -0.32 -14.60 7.23
N THR A 52 -0.45 -15.93 7.13
CA THR A 52 -1.63 -16.65 7.66
C THR A 52 -1.51 -16.94 9.15
N LEU A 53 -0.35 -16.74 9.75
CA LEU A 53 -0.14 -16.84 11.20
C LEU A 53 -0.67 -15.57 11.87
N ASN A 54 -1.30 -15.76 13.03
CA ASN A 54 -1.72 -14.63 13.85
C ASN A 54 -0.56 -14.18 14.74
N LEU A 55 0.41 -13.45 14.12
CA LEU A 55 1.56 -12.87 14.81
C LEU A 55 1.21 -11.46 15.30
N ASP A 56 1.68 -11.12 16.50
CA ASP A 56 1.54 -9.77 17.01
C ASP A 56 2.55 -8.78 16.41
N ALA A 57 2.45 -7.50 16.77
CA ALA A 57 3.30 -6.45 16.23
C ALA A 57 4.79 -6.63 16.57
N ASP A 58 5.08 -7.14 17.78
CA ASP A 58 6.44 -7.36 18.26
C ASP A 58 7.07 -8.56 17.52
N GLU A 59 6.30 -9.63 17.32
CA GLU A 59 6.72 -10.78 16.54
C GLU A 59 7.00 -10.42 15.08
N LEU A 60 6.13 -9.61 14.45
CA LEU A 60 6.35 -9.10 13.09
C LEU A 60 7.59 -8.21 13.00
N GLN A 61 7.85 -7.40 14.03
CA GLN A 61 9.06 -6.56 14.10
C GLN A 61 10.33 -7.39 14.17
N LEU A 62 10.32 -8.52 14.90
CA LEU A 62 11.44 -9.46 14.96
C LEU A 62 11.71 -10.14 13.60
N LEU A 63 10.67 -10.42 12.81
CA LEU A 63 10.80 -11.02 11.47
C LEU A 63 11.24 -10.02 10.40
N LYS A 64 11.05 -8.72 10.62
CA LYS A 64 11.31 -7.68 9.59
C LYS A 64 12.70 -7.75 8.96
N PRO A 65 13.81 -7.97 9.73
CA PRO A 65 15.15 -8.08 9.14
C PRO A 65 15.34 -9.28 8.21
N LEU A 66 14.49 -10.31 8.31
CA LEU A 66 14.57 -11.50 7.47
C LEU A 66 13.99 -11.26 6.07
N CYS A 67 13.22 -10.21 5.87
CA CYS A 67 12.59 -9.85 4.60
C CYS A 67 11.80 -10.99 3.94
N LEU A 68 11.14 -11.85 4.76
CA LEU A 68 10.41 -13.00 4.26
C LEU A 68 9.34 -12.59 3.22
N ILE A 69 9.28 -13.33 2.13
CA ILE A 69 8.35 -13.04 1.03
C ILE A 69 6.92 -13.32 1.45
N THR A 70 6.70 -14.43 2.17
CA THR A 70 5.35 -14.89 2.54
C THR A 70 4.73 -14.14 3.71
N VAL A 71 5.48 -13.25 4.39
CA VAL A 71 4.93 -12.29 5.38
C VAL A 71 4.21 -11.13 4.69
N LYS A 72 4.63 -10.77 3.47
CA LYS A 72 4.10 -9.62 2.76
C LYS A 72 2.62 -9.82 2.38
N PRO A 73 1.80 -8.76 2.41
CA PRO A 73 0.46 -8.81 1.88
C PRO A 73 0.50 -9.15 0.38
N VAL A 74 -0.52 -9.83 -0.11
CA VAL A 74 -0.62 -10.28 -1.50
C VAL A 74 -1.96 -9.90 -2.09
N MET A 75 -1.97 -9.55 -3.37
CA MET A 75 -3.17 -9.51 -4.19
C MET A 75 -2.97 -10.36 -5.45
N TYR A 76 -4.04 -10.86 -6.01
CA TYR A 76 -4.03 -11.62 -7.24
C TYR A 76 -4.46 -10.73 -8.40
N LEU A 77 -3.60 -10.64 -9.41
CA LEU A 77 -3.91 -9.95 -10.66
C LEU A 77 -4.25 -11.01 -11.72
N ALA A 78 -5.54 -11.18 -11.99
CA ALA A 78 -6.03 -12.13 -12.98
C ALA A 78 -6.00 -11.46 -14.38
N ASN A 79 -5.01 -11.82 -15.17
CA ASN A 79 -4.94 -11.38 -16.57
C ASN A 79 -5.79 -12.31 -17.44
N VAL A 80 -6.83 -11.76 -18.03
CA VAL A 80 -7.77 -12.46 -18.91
C VAL A 80 -7.68 -11.92 -20.34
N ASP A 81 -8.28 -12.62 -21.28
CA ASP A 81 -8.53 -12.09 -22.63
C ASP A 81 -9.74 -11.13 -22.64
N GLU A 82 -10.02 -10.50 -23.76
CA GLU A 82 -11.07 -9.50 -23.94
C GLU A 82 -12.48 -10.00 -23.54
N LYS A 83 -12.72 -11.30 -23.66
CA LYS A 83 -14.01 -11.97 -23.34
C LYS A 83 -13.97 -12.72 -22.02
N GLY A 84 -12.82 -12.73 -21.34
CA GLY A 84 -12.57 -13.56 -20.16
C GLY A 84 -13.02 -12.96 -18.84
N PHE A 85 -13.69 -11.81 -18.83
CA PHE A 85 -14.21 -11.18 -17.62
C PHE A 85 -15.44 -11.89 -17.05
N GLU A 86 -16.20 -12.58 -17.91
CA GLU A 86 -17.41 -13.31 -17.55
C GLU A 86 -17.31 -14.77 -17.98
N ASN A 87 -18.05 -15.65 -17.29
CA ASN A 87 -18.13 -17.08 -17.59
C ASN A 87 -16.76 -17.78 -17.72
N ASN A 88 -15.79 -17.37 -16.92
CA ASN A 88 -14.43 -17.88 -16.95
C ASN A 88 -14.11 -18.77 -15.73
N PRO A 89 -14.13 -20.09 -15.89
CA PRO A 89 -13.87 -21.03 -14.78
C PRO A 89 -12.48 -20.90 -14.16
N HIS A 90 -11.50 -20.32 -14.88
CA HIS A 90 -10.17 -20.08 -14.35
C HIS A 90 -10.19 -18.83 -13.44
N LEU A 91 -10.88 -17.77 -13.84
CA LEU A 91 -11.08 -16.57 -13.04
C LEU A 91 -11.83 -16.93 -11.75
N ASP A 92 -12.89 -17.73 -11.83
CA ASP A 92 -13.66 -18.18 -10.67
C ASP A 92 -12.79 -18.89 -9.64
N LYS A 93 -11.84 -19.72 -10.09
CA LYS A 93 -10.87 -20.38 -9.19
C LYS A 93 -9.92 -19.40 -8.50
N VAL A 94 -9.46 -18.37 -9.23
CA VAL A 94 -8.59 -17.33 -8.66
C VAL A 94 -9.37 -16.48 -7.64
N VAL A 95 -10.62 -16.14 -7.95
CA VAL A 95 -11.50 -15.42 -7.02
C VAL A 95 -11.75 -16.24 -5.76
N ALA A 96 -12.03 -17.54 -5.90
CA ALA A 96 -12.23 -18.44 -4.76
C ALA A 96 -10.96 -18.55 -3.90
N LEU A 97 -9.78 -18.63 -4.53
CA LEU A 97 -8.49 -18.63 -3.83
C LEU A 97 -8.26 -17.32 -3.06
N GLY A 98 -8.44 -16.18 -3.73
CA GLY A 98 -8.30 -14.86 -3.11
C GLY A 98 -9.22 -14.72 -1.89
N LYS A 99 -10.48 -15.16 -2.02
CA LYS A 99 -11.44 -15.17 -0.90
C LYS A 99 -10.98 -16.06 0.25
N ALA A 100 -10.45 -17.25 -0.05
CA ALA A 100 -9.95 -18.17 0.98
C ALA A 100 -8.72 -17.64 1.71
N GLU A 101 -7.86 -16.88 1.04
CA GLU A 101 -6.66 -16.27 1.61
C GLU A 101 -6.87 -14.82 2.13
N ASN A 102 -8.11 -14.30 2.06
CA ASN A 102 -8.44 -12.89 2.35
C ASN A 102 -7.56 -11.91 1.56
N ALA A 103 -7.27 -12.24 0.31
CA ALA A 103 -6.44 -11.47 -0.60
C ALA A 103 -7.30 -10.84 -1.70
N PRO A 104 -7.11 -9.54 -2.02
CA PRO A 104 -7.81 -8.90 -3.12
C PRO A 104 -7.53 -9.59 -4.45
N VAL A 105 -8.54 -9.67 -5.29
CA VAL A 105 -8.41 -10.14 -6.69
C VAL A 105 -8.83 -9.01 -7.62
N VAL A 106 -7.94 -8.64 -8.54
CA VAL A 106 -8.23 -7.66 -9.59
C VAL A 106 -8.14 -8.36 -10.93
N CYS A 107 -9.18 -8.27 -11.72
CA CYS A 107 -9.23 -8.82 -13.08
C CYS A 107 -8.94 -7.71 -14.09
N ILE A 108 -7.96 -7.94 -14.98
CA ILE A 108 -7.61 -7.03 -16.08
C ILE A 108 -7.40 -7.81 -17.38
N CYS A 109 -7.41 -7.08 -18.49
CA CYS A 109 -6.89 -7.57 -19.76
C CYS A 109 -5.68 -6.71 -20.15
N ALA A 110 -4.47 -7.23 -19.98
CA ALA A 110 -3.25 -6.48 -20.24
C ALA A 110 -3.15 -5.99 -21.70
N LYS A 111 -3.76 -6.69 -22.66
CA LYS A 111 -3.82 -6.27 -24.06
C LYS A 111 -4.64 -4.98 -24.19
N ILE A 112 -5.85 -4.96 -23.62
CA ILE A 112 -6.73 -3.77 -23.59
C ILE A 112 -6.02 -2.60 -22.89
N GLU A 113 -5.38 -2.83 -21.76
CA GLU A 113 -4.64 -1.78 -21.04
C GLU A 113 -3.51 -1.19 -21.89
N GLY A 114 -2.81 -2.03 -22.67
CA GLY A 114 -1.79 -1.57 -23.61
C GLY A 114 -2.39 -0.68 -24.71
N GLU A 115 -3.49 -1.09 -25.32
CA GLU A 115 -4.20 -0.32 -26.35
C GLU A 115 -4.71 1.03 -25.79
N ILE A 116 -5.34 1.02 -24.60
CA ILE A 116 -5.83 2.24 -23.93
C ILE A 116 -4.68 3.22 -23.64
N SER A 117 -3.49 2.72 -23.29
CA SER A 117 -2.36 3.58 -22.95
C SER A 117 -1.82 4.41 -24.12
N GLU A 118 -2.11 4.01 -25.34
CA GLU A 118 -1.70 4.68 -26.58
C GLU A 118 -2.73 5.70 -27.09
N LEU A 119 -3.97 5.68 -26.54
CA LEU A 119 -5.05 6.57 -26.93
C LEU A 119 -4.97 7.93 -26.21
N ASP A 120 -5.51 8.97 -26.83
CA ASP A 120 -5.79 10.23 -26.15
C ASP A 120 -7.01 10.12 -25.20
N GLU A 121 -7.27 11.14 -24.41
CA GLU A 121 -8.30 11.07 -23.34
C GLU A 121 -9.73 10.92 -23.91
N GLU A 122 -10.04 11.48 -25.10
CA GLU A 122 -11.36 11.39 -25.70
C GLU A 122 -11.60 9.98 -26.24
N ASP A 123 -10.62 9.43 -26.94
CA ASP A 123 -10.67 8.08 -27.50
C ASP A 123 -10.65 7.00 -26.38
N LYS A 124 -9.93 7.24 -25.27
CA LYS A 124 -9.98 6.37 -24.07
C LYS A 124 -11.39 6.23 -23.52
N LEU A 125 -12.10 7.35 -23.35
CA LEU A 125 -13.45 7.35 -22.80
C LEU A 125 -14.42 6.61 -23.72
N LEU A 126 -14.30 6.80 -25.04
CA LEU A 126 -15.12 6.10 -26.01
C LEU A 126 -14.86 4.60 -25.97
N PHE A 127 -13.59 4.20 -26.01
CA PHE A 127 -13.17 2.79 -25.98
C PHE A 127 -13.62 2.07 -24.70
N LEU A 128 -13.45 2.71 -23.53
CA LEU A 128 -13.94 2.18 -22.26
C LEU A 128 -15.46 2.00 -22.24
N SER A 129 -16.20 2.99 -22.80
CA SER A 129 -17.65 2.92 -22.91
C SER A 129 -18.12 1.74 -23.79
N GLU A 130 -17.43 1.47 -24.90
CA GLU A 130 -17.71 0.33 -25.77
C GLU A 130 -17.48 -1.02 -25.06
N LEU A 131 -16.51 -1.06 -24.15
CA LEU A 131 -16.21 -2.24 -23.32
C LEU A 131 -17.11 -2.35 -22.08
N GLY A 132 -18.01 -1.38 -21.84
CA GLY A 132 -18.84 -1.33 -20.64
C GLY A 132 -18.05 -1.09 -19.37
N GLN A 133 -16.87 -0.46 -19.46
CA GLN A 133 -16.00 -0.13 -18.34
C GLN A 133 -16.03 1.37 -18.07
N GLU A 134 -16.03 1.76 -16.79
CA GLU A 134 -16.03 3.17 -16.36
C GLU A 134 -14.61 3.76 -16.31
N GLU A 135 -13.60 2.89 -16.19
CA GLU A 135 -12.21 3.30 -16.05
C GLU A 135 -11.23 2.19 -16.49
N PRO A 136 -9.97 2.55 -16.80
CA PRO A 136 -8.92 1.58 -17.08
C PRO A 136 -8.72 0.59 -15.92
N GLY A 137 -8.45 -0.68 -16.23
CA GLY A 137 -8.16 -1.70 -15.24
C GLY A 137 -6.92 -1.38 -14.41
N LEU A 138 -5.95 -0.65 -14.98
CA LEU A 138 -4.77 -0.17 -14.27
C LEU A 138 -5.14 0.70 -13.06
N ASN A 139 -6.16 1.56 -13.16
CA ASN A 139 -6.62 2.38 -12.04
C ASN A 139 -7.16 1.51 -10.90
N ARG A 140 -7.88 0.43 -11.23
CA ARG A 140 -8.36 -0.56 -10.24
C ARG A 140 -7.20 -1.28 -9.55
N VAL A 141 -6.15 -1.65 -10.31
CA VAL A 141 -4.93 -2.25 -9.75
C VAL A 141 -4.24 -1.31 -8.78
N ILE A 142 -4.07 -0.03 -9.18
CA ILE A 142 -3.43 0.98 -8.33
C ILE A 142 -4.21 1.15 -7.03
N ARG A 143 -5.53 1.33 -7.09
CA ARG A 143 -6.36 1.47 -5.88
C ARG A 143 -6.29 0.24 -4.98
N ALA A 144 -6.43 -0.95 -5.55
CA ALA A 144 -6.34 -2.19 -4.78
C ALA A 144 -4.96 -2.35 -4.10
N ALA A 145 -3.87 -1.94 -4.77
CA ALA A 145 -2.53 -1.95 -4.20
C ALA A 145 -2.37 -0.93 -3.07
N TYR A 146 -2.89 0.29 -3.23
CA TYR A 146 -2.89 1.32 -2.19
C TYR A 146 -3.68 0.87 -0.96
N ASP A 147 -4.88 0.30 -1.17
CA ASP A 147 -5.70 -0.24 -0.09
C ASP A 147 -5.01 -1.39 0.64
N LEU A 148 -4.44 -2.34 -0.11
CA LEU A 148 -3.70 -3.48 0.45
C LEU A 148 -2.52 -3.05 1.32
N LEU A 149 -1.81 -2.00 0.90
CA LEU A 149 -0.65 -1.47 1.62
C LEU A 149 -1.03 -0.45 2.71
N GLY A 150 -2.31 -0.12 2.84
CA GLY A 150 -2.80 0.91 3.76
C GLY A 150 -2.24 2.30 3.42
N LEU A 151 -2.15 2.63 2.14
CA LEU A 151 -1.62 3.90 1.64
C LEU A 151 -2.74 4.83 1.20
N GLN A 152 -2.45 6.13 1.24
CA GLN A 152 -3.27 7.19 0.69
C GLN A 152 -2.40 8.32 0.15
N THR A 153 -3.00 9.22 -0.60
CA THR A 153 -2.30 10.33 -1.25
C THR A 153 -2.75 11.66 -0.69
N TYR A 154 -1.82 12.56 -0.42
CA TYR A 154 -2.09 13.98 -0.24
C TYR A 154 -1.26 14.79 -1.24
N PHE A 155 -1.62 16.05 -1.46
CA PHE A 155 -0.97 16.93 -2.43
C PHE A 155 -0.32 18.10 -1.71
N THR A 156 0.77 18.59 -2.29
CA THR A 156 1.27 19.94 -2.06
C THR A 156 1.14 20.74 -3.36
N ALA A 157 0.61 21.94 -3.27
CA ALA A 157 0.45 22.83 -4.42
C ALA A 157 1.07 24.17 -4.08
N GLY A 158 2.13 24.54 -4.79
CA GLY A 158 2.83 25.81 -4.67
C GLY A 158 3.08 26.44 -6.04
N VAL A 159 3.62 27.64 -6.05
CA VAL A 159 3.91 28.38 -7.30
C VAL A 159 4.96 27.64 -8.15
N GLN A 160 5.89 26.94 -7.51
CA GLN A 160 7.01 26.29 -8.18
C GLN A 160 6.72 24.82 -8.51
N GLU A 161 5.97 24.12 -7.67
CA GLU A 161 5.74 22.68 -7.80
C GLU A 161 4.35 22.31 -7.30
N VAL A 162 3.72 21.38 -8.03
CA VAL A 162 2.55 20.62 -7.57
C VAL A 162 2.96 19.15 -7.50
N ARG A 163 2.75 18.51 -6.34
CA ARG A 163 3.22 17.16 -6.14
C ARG A 163 2.25 16.31 -5.33
N ALA A 164 2.11 15.03 -5.73
CA ALA A 164 1.44 14.00 -4.97
C ALA A 164 2.43 13.27 -4.05
N TRP A 165 2.03 13.05 -2.81
CA TRP A 165 2.82 12.38 -1.79
C TRP A 165 2.06 11.18 -1.26
N THR A 166 2.73 10.05 -1.17
CA THR A 166 2.14 8.83 -0.60
C THR A 166 2.43 8.76 0.89
N VAL A 167 1.38 8.52 1.69
CA VAL A 167 1.46 8.40 3.13
C VAL A 167 0.62 7.22 3.61
N LYS A 168 0.90 6.67 4.77
CA LYS A 168 0.08 5.61 5.37
C LYS A 168 -1.27 6.17 5.83
N LYS A 169 -2.34 5.40 5.66
CA LYS A 169 -3.65 5.71 6.24
C LYS A 169 -3.52 5.84 7.76
N GLY A 170 -4.11 6.89 8.31
CA GLY A 170 -4.00 7.20 9.74
C GLY A 170 -2.76 8.00 10.13
N ALA A 171 -1.92 8.41 9.18
CA ALA A 171 -0.79 9.29 9.46
C ALA A 171 -1.26 10.68 9.92
N THR A 172 -0.58 11.24 10.91
CA THR A 172 -0.79 12.60 11.38
C THR A 172 -0.14 13.63 10.46
N ALA A 173 -0.55 14.89 10.54
CA ALA A 173 0.03 15.97 9.74
C ALA A 173 1.56 16.10 9.89
N PRO A 174 2.18 15.99 11.09
CA PRO A 174 3.63 15.94 11.22
C PRO A 174 4.27 14.77 10.47
N GLN A 175 3.69 13.57 10.56
CA GLN A 175 4.18 12.39 9.85
C GLN A 175 4.11 12.57 8.33
N ALA A 176 3.05 13.18 7.82
CA ALA A 176 2.95 13.54 6.41
C ALA A 176 4.02 14.57 6.01
N ALA A 177 4.24 15.59 6.82
CA ALA A 177 5.34 16.55 6.60
C ALA A 177 6.71 15.84 6.57
N GLY A 178 6.89 14.81 7.40
CA GLY A 178 8.09 13.97 7.47
C GLY A 178 8.37 13.18 6.20
N VAL A 179 7.34 12.84 5.41
CA VAL A 179 7.50 12.20 4.11
C VAL A 179 8.21 13.12 3.11
N ILE A 180 8.02 14.44 3.24
CA ILE A 180 8.71 15.43 2.42
C ILE A 180 10.16 15.58 2.88
N HIS A 181 10.35 15.86 4.18
CA HIS A 181 11.64 15.98 4.81
C HIS A 181 11.54 15.81 6.33
N THR A 182 12.51 15.14 6.96
CA THR A 182 12.52 14.89 8.41
C THR A 182 12.48 16.16 9.24
N ASP A 183 13.07 17.27 8.76
CA ASP A 183 13.04 18.56 9.46
C ASP A 183 11.63 19.17 9.47
N PHE A 184 10.81 18.90 8.46
CA PHE A 184 9.42 19.36 8.44
C PHE A 184 8.58 18.68 9.52
N GLU A 185 8.86 17.41 9.82
CA GLU A 185 8.23 16.69 10.93
C GLU A 185 8.67 17.28 12.28
N ARG A 186 9.99 17.45 12.47
CA ARG A 186 10.57 17.96 13.73
C ARG A 186 10.13 19.38 14.04
N GLY A 187 10.16 20.25 13.04
CA GLY A 187 9.80 21.65 13.15
C GLY A 187 8.32 21.96 12.92
N PHE A 188 7.45 20.94 12.80
CA PHE A 188 6.06 21.12 12.47
C PHE A 188 5.34 22.06 13.45
N ILE A 189 4.68 23.09 12.90
CA ILE A 189 3.86 24.05 13.65
C ILE A 189 2.38 23.76 13.39
N ARG A 190 1.95 23.79 12.13
CA ARG A 190 0.58 23.56 11.68
C ARG A 190 0.54 23.24 10.19
N ALA A 191 -0.59 22.73 9.71
CA ALA A 191 -0.88 22.58 8.30
C ALA A 191 -2.08 23.45 7.89
N GLU A 192 -2.01 24.05 6.72
CA GLU A 192 -3.14 24.65 6.02
C GLU A 192 -3.66 23.57 5.07
N VAL A 193 -4.93 23.17 5.23
CA VAL A 193 -5.50 21.99 4.56
C VAL A 193 -6.76 22.37 3.80
N ILE A 194 -6.83 21.97 2.55
CA ILE A 194 -8.00 22.15 1.68
C ILE A 194 -8.32 20.77 1.07
N ALA A 195 -9.57 20.32 1.13
CA ALA A 195 -9.97 19.10 0.42
C ALA A 195 -9.83 19.30 -1.10
N TYR A 196 -9.40 18.25 -1.81
CA TYR A 196 -9.14 18.31 -3.27
C TYR A 196 -10.31 18.89 -4.06
N ASP A 197 -11.54 18.42 -3.81
CA ASP A 197 -12.73 18.87 -4.52
C ASP A 197 -12.99 20.38 -4.31
N GLU A 198 -12.78 20.88 -3.09
CA GLU A 198 -12.90 22.30 -2.78
C GLU A 198 -11.77 23.12 -3.41
N TYR A 199 -10.57 22.55 -3.50
CA TYR A 199 -9.43 23.19 -4.16
C TYR A 199 -9.70 23.39 -5.66
N VAL A 200 -10.19 22.35 -6.34
CA VAL A 200 -10.52 22.41 -7.78
C VAL A 200 -11.71 23.33 -8.03
N LYS A 201 -12.78 23.17 -7.24
CA LYS A 201 -14.01 23.97 -7.36
C LYS A 201 -13.75 25.46 -7.21
N ASN A 202 -12.90 25.85 -6.27
CA ASN A 202 -12.58 27.24 -5.98
C ASN A 202 -11.34 27.73 -6.77
N LYS A 203 -10.85 26.97 -7.74
CA LYS A 203 -9.74 27.32 -8.64
C LYS A 203 -8.42 27.61 -7.90
N GLY A 204 -8.15 26.84 -6.84
CA GLY A 204 -6.88 26.90 -6.13
C GLY A 204 -6.97 27.43 -4.70
N GLU A 205 -5.79 27.67 -4.10
CA GLU A 205 -5.63 28.03 -2.69
C GLU A 205 -6.36 29.34 -2.33
N GLN A 206 -6.16 30.40 -3.13
CA GLN A 206 -6.72 31.72 -2.84
C GLN A 206 -8.26 31.68 -2.85
N GLY A 207 -8.86 31.09 -3.88
CA GLY A 207 -10.32 30.98 -3.96
C GLY A 207 -10.90 30.11 -2.84
N SER A 208 -10.20 29.04 -2.45
CA SER A 208 -10.62 28.19 -1.33
C SER A 208 -10.55 28.94 0.01
N LYS A 209 -9.55 29.79 0.19
CA LYS A 209 -9.40 30.65 1.37
C LYS A 209 -10.53 31.68 1.46
N GLU A 210 -10.84 32.38 0.36
CA GLU A 210 -11.94 33.33 0.27
C GLU A 210 -13.30 32.68 0.50
N ALA A 211 -13.47 31.43 0.05
CA ALA A 211 -14.67 30.61 0.29
C ALA A 211 -14.74 30.01 1.71
N GLY A 212 -13.74 30.25 2.58
CA GLY A 212 -13.68 29.71 3.94
C GLY A 212 -13.48 28.20 4.00
N LYS A 213 -12.86 27.59 2.96
CA LYS A 213 -12.64 26.14 2.84
C LYS A 213 -11.24 25.68 3.28
N MET A 214 -10.34 26.64 3.54
CA MET A 214 -9.03 26.36 4.11
C MET A 214 -9.16 26.18 5.62
N ARG A 215 -8.70 25.04 6.11
CA ARG A 215 -8.65 24.69 7.53
C ARG A 215 -7.23 24.85 8.05
N LEU A 216 -7.09 25.22 9.32
CA LEU A 216 -5.82 25.24 10.03
C LEU A 216 -5.79 24.04 10.97
N GLU A 217 -4.91 23.11 10.73
CA GLU A 217 -4.84 21.85 11.43
C GLU A 217 -3.55 21.72 12.24
N GLY A 218 -3.67 21.13 13.43
CA GLY A 218 -2.57 20.90 14.36
C GLY A 218 -1.91 19.53 14.21
N LYS A 219 -1.11 19.17 15.22
CA LYS A 219 -0.30 17.93 15.24
C LYS A 219 -1.13 16.66 15.24
N GLU A 220 -2.34 16.69 15.80
CA GLU A 220 -3.24 15.53 15.95
C GLU A 220 -4.11 15.29 14.69
N TYR A 221 -4.02 16.18 13.70
CA TYR A 221 -4.80 16.03 12.49
C TYR A 221 -4.39 14.76 11.73
N ILE A 222 -5.37 13.90 11.44
CA ILE A 222 -5.19 12.72 10.61
C ILE A 222 -5.46 13.10 9.16
N VAL A 223 -4.43 13.00 8.33
CA VAL A 223 -4.48 13.32 6.90
C VAL A 223 -5.55 12.47 6.21
N GLN A 224 -6.34 13.11 5.36
CA GLN A 224 -7.34 12.45 4.54
C GLN A 224 -6.81 12.28 3.11
N ASP A 225 -7.31 11.26 2.41
CA ASP A 225 -6.99 11.06 0.99
C ASP A 225 -7.46 12.26 0.16
N GLY A 226 -6.58 12.79 -0.68
CA GLY A 226 -6.85 13.97 -1.50
C GLY A 226 -6.70 15.33 -0.81
N ASP A 227 -6.26 15.39 0.45
CA ASP A 227 -5.96 16.68 1.08
C ASP A 227 -4.88 17.44 0.30
N VAL A 228 -5.11 18.71 0.02
CA VAL A 228 -4.09 19.65 -0.48
C VAL A 228 -3.54 20.41 0.72
N MET A 229 -2.25 20.21 1.02
CA MET A 229 -1.63 20.61 2.28
C MET A 229 -0.48 21.58 2.07
N HIS A 230 -0.42 22.60 2.93
CA HIS A 230 0.73 23.49 3.04
C HIS A 230 1.24 23.46 4.49
N PHE A 231 2.44 22.96 4.69
CA PHE A 231 3.04 22.80 6.02
C PHE A 231 3.76 24.08 6.45
N ARG A 232 3.48 24.54 7.68
CA ARG A 232 4.23 25.59 8.36
C ARG A 232 5.12 24.94 9.40
N PHE A 233 6.42 25.14 9.27
CA PHE A 233 7.43 24.56 10.13
C PHE A 233 8.52 25.59 10.45
N ASN A 234 9.26 25.34 11.52
CA ASN A 234 10.44 26.12 11.91
C ASN A 234 11.57 25.16 12.22
N VAL A 235 12.72 25.36 11.60
CA VAL A 235 13.94 24.52 11.74
C VAL A 235 15.05 25.37 12.32
#